data_424b36116c76f8f723db55d79ae18259
#
_entry.id   424b36116c76f8f723db55d79ae18259
#
_cell.length_a   1.000
_cell.length_b   1.000
_cell.length_c   1.000
_cell.angle_alpha   90.00
_cell.angle_beta   90.00
_cell.angle_gamma   90.00
#
_symmetry.space_group_name_H-M   'P 1'
#
loop_
_entity.id
_entity.type
_entity.pdbx_description
1 polymer ?
#
loop_
_entity_poly.entity_id
_entity_poly.type
_entity_poly.pdbx_seq_one_letter_code
_entity_poly.pdbx_strand_id
1 'polypeptide(L)'
;MSEKGKLSKALLYAPENGFDRLPEGEKAAMHDYCESYKDFLNHGKTERLCVEYCIELAKQHGFVEFQPGMALKTGDKVYCSNRGKGIMLAVIGKEPLSEGANIAAAHTDAPRLDLKPRPLYEEAEMAYFKTHHYGGIRKYQWVTIPLELHGVVTLSDGTVLPVHIGDKPEDPQFIINDLLPHLGREQGKKPLNEAIPSESLNILVGSQPVEDEDEKSRFKLAVMQLLHEKYGMVEEDFISAELEAVPAGQARDIGFDRSFIASYGHDDRVCAYAELAGLFDAVEPQRTAVCIFADKEEIGSEGVSGMLSAAFDKFMGELCDTQGVLLRDCFAKSFCVSADVTAAYDPNFAEVYDKRNSAFINYGVGLCKYTGAGGKSGASDASAEVVGKLRRLLNEEKVFWQMAELGKTDAGGGGTVAKFMAQRNTDTIDAGVPVLSMHAPYETVAKLDCYMTYRCMKAVFEKA
;
A
#
# COMPACT_ATOMS: atom_id res chain seq x y z
N MET A 1 24.37 34.67 -17.94
CA MET A 1 25.03 33.54 -17.24
C MET A 1 26.47 33.45 -17.75
N SER A 2 27.47 33.35 -16.86
CA SER A 2 28.87 33.18 -17.25
C SER A 2 29.08 31.81 -17.91
N GLU A 3 30.15 31.67 -18.75
CA GLU A 3 30.49 30.37 -19.38
C GLU A 3 30.74 29.27 -18.35
N LYS A 4 31.26 29.60 -17.16
CA LYS A 4 31.42 28.67 -16.02
C LYS A 4 30.07 28.13 -15.52
N GLY A 5 29.03 28.94 -15.53
CA GLY A 5 27.67 28.49 -15.13
C GLY A 5 27.02 27.58 -16.17
N LYS A 6 27.40 27.69 -17.44
CA LYS A 6 26.90 26.79 -18.51
C LYS A 6 27.51 25.39 -18.41
N LEU A 7 28.84 25.32 -18.12
CA LEU A 7 29.53 24.04 -17.97
C LEU A 7 29.06 23.25 -16.77
N SER A 8 28.85 23.90 -15.63
CA SER A 8 28.28 23.25 -14.42
C SER A 8 26.93 22.67 -14.69
N LYS A 9 26.01 23.42 -15.33
CA LYS A 9 24.69 22.91 -15.71
C LYS A 9 24.73 21.73 -16.69
N ALA A 10 25.74 21.67 -17.54
CA ALA A 10 25.87 20.60 -18.53
C ALA A 10 26.47 19.30 -17.95
N LEU A 11 27.29 19.39 -16.91
CA LEU A 11 28.10 18.26 -16.44
C LEU A 11 27.66 17.74 -15.03
N LEU A 12 27.05 18.58 -14.21
CA LEU A 12 26.71 18.24 -12.84
C LEU A 12 25.23 17.87 -12.73
N TYR A 13 24.94 16.77 -12.04
CA TYR A 13 23.59 16.43 -11.63
C TYR A 13 23.18 17.31 -10.46
N ALA A 14 22.19 18.17 -10.69
CA ALA A 14 21.66 19.09 -9.70
C ALA A 14 20.12 19.00 -9.76
N PRO A 15 19.50 18.13 -8.95
CA PRO A 15 18.06 18.04 -8.89
C PRO A 15 17.46 19.34 -8.37
N GLU A 16 16.33 19.74 -8.94
CA GLU A 16 15.60 20.94 -8.60
C GLU A 16 14.27 20.57 -7.94
N ASN A 17 13.80 21.40 -6.99
CA ASN A 17 12.48 21.23 -6.40
C ASN A 17 11.40 21.27 -7.49
N GLY A 18 10.46 20.35 -7.45
CA GLY A 18 9.45 20.22 -8.48
C GLY A 18 8.52 21.43 -8.59
N PHE A 19 8.26 22.16 -7.50
CA PHE A 19 7.45 23.38 -7.55
C PHE A 19 8.13 24.51 -8.35
N ASP A 20 9.45 24.51 -8.46
CA ASP A 20 10.18 25.46 -9.33
C ASP A 20 10.06 25.12 -10.82
N ARG A 21 9.60 23.89 -11.13
CA ARG A 21 9.52 23.34 -12.48
C ARG A 21 8.08 23.06 -12.94
N LEU A 22 7.13 22.89 -11.98
CA LEU A 22 5.76 22.53 -12.29
C LEU A 22 5.06 23.67 -13.02
N PRO A 23 4.53 23.45 -14.26
CA PRO A 23 3.75 24.46 -14.96
C PRO A 23 2.54 24.90 -14.12
N GLU A 24 2.22 26.19 -14.15
CA GLU A 24 1.09 26.74 -13.37
C GLU A 24 -0.24 26.02 -13.68
N GLY A 25 -0.46 25.64 -14.95
CA GLY A 25 -1.65 24.90 -15.37
C GLY A 25 -1.75 23.46 -14.84
N GLU A 26 -0.65 22.89 -14.35
CA GLU A 26 -0.65 21.52 -13.78
C GLU A 26 -0.95 21.48 -12.28
N LYS A 27 -0.89 22.62 -11.59
CA LYS A 27 -1.19 22.67 -10.15
C LYS A 27 -2.62 22.25 -9.82
N ALA A 28 -3.58 22.66 -10.62
CA ALA A 28 -4.98 22.25 -10.44
C ALA A 28 -5.13 20.74 -10.64
N ALA A 29 -4.57 20.18 -11.71
CA ALA A 29 -4.61 18.72 -11.96
C ALA A 29 -3.94 17.92 -10.84
N MET A 30 -2.83 18.41 -10.28
CA MET A 30 -2.19 17.82 -9.11
C MET A 30 -3.13 17.82 -7.89
N HIS A 31 -3.82 18.92 -7.64
CA HIS A 31 -4.77 19.00 -6.53
C HIS A 31 -5.96 18.06 -6.74
N ASP A 32 -6.56 18.05 -7.92
CA ASP A 32 -7.71 17.18 -8.26
C ASP A 32 -7.33 15.70 -8.11
N TYR A 33 -6.16 15.30 -8.61
CA TYR A 33 -5.62 13.96 -8.41
C TYR A 33 -5.49 13.62 -6.92
N CYS A 34 -4.95 14.53 -6.11
CA CYS A 34 -4.77 14.30 -4.68
C CYS A 34 -6.08 14.23 -3.90
N GLU A 35 -7.13 14.95 -4.32
CA GLU A 35 -8.46 14.81 -3.72
C GLU A 35 -9.03 13.41 -3.99
N SER A 36 -8.93 12.93 -5.24
CA SER A 36 -9.36 11.57 -5.59
C SER A 36 -8.53 10.50 -4.87
N TYR A 37 -7.23 10.74 -4.68
CA TYR A 37 -6.38 9.84 -3.89
C TYR A 37 -6.78 9.80 -2.41
N LYS A 38 -7.13 10.93 -1.79
CA LYS A 38 -7.63 10.94 -0.41
C LYS A 38 -8.94 10.16 -0.28
N ASP A 39 -9.80 10.25 -1.29
CA ASP A 39 -11.03 9.47 -1.34
C ASP A 39 -10.73 7.96 -1.40
N PHE A 40 -9.76 7.55 -2.22
CA PHE A 40 -9.30 6.16 -2.28
C PHE A 40 -8.79 5.66 -0.92
N LEU A 41 -7.98 6.45 -0.21
CA LEU A 41 -7.49 6.10 1.14
C LEU A 41 -8.62 5.96 2.17
N ASN A 42 -9.64 6.81 2.07
CA ASN A 42 -10.76 6.79 2.99
C ASN A 42 -11.65 5.55 2.81
N HIS A 43 -11.77 5.04 1.58
CA HIS A 43 -12.48 3.81 1.27
C HIS A 43 -11.62 2.55 1.52
N GLY A 44 -10.34 2.62 1.17
CA GLY A 44 -9.42 1.49 1.20
C GLY A 44 -8.66 1.32 2.51
N LYS A 45 -9.34 1.11 3.63
CA LYS A 45 -8.71 0.95 4.95
C LYS A 45 -8.02 -0.40 5.17
N THR A 46 -8.42 -1.42 4.43
CA THR A 46 -7.81 -2.76 4.42
C THR A 46 -7.60 -3.22 2.99
N GLU A 47 -6.84 -4.29 2.77
CA GLU A 47 -6.64 -4.84 1.43
C GLU A 47 -7.97 -5.26 0.79
N ARG A 48 -8.94 -5.78 1.57
CA ARG A 48 -10.27 -6.15 1.07
C ARG A 48 -11.05 -4.93 0.59
N LEU A 49 -11.07 -3.88 1.40
CA LEU A 49 -11.74 -2.62 1.05
C LEU A 49 -11.07 -1.94 -0.16
N CYS A 50 -9.73 -2.00 -0.25
CA CYS A 50 -9.00 -1.53 -1.43
C CYS A 50 -9.43 -2.27 -2.69
N VAL A 51 -9.50 -3.61 -2.65
CA VAL A 51 -9.91 -4.42 -3.82
C VAL A 51 -11.36 -4.15 -4.19
N GLU A 52 -12.26 -4.04 -3.22
CA GLU A 52 -13.66 -3.73 -3.46
C GLU A 52 -13.82 -2.38 -4.15
N TYR A 53 -13.15 -1.34 -3.64
CA TYR A 53 -13.20 -0.02 -4.23
C TYR A 53 -12.49 0.05 -5.59
N CYS A 54 -11.37 -0.66 -5.77
CA CYS A 54 -10.73 -0.81 -7.08
C CYS A 54 -11.68 -1.42 -8.12
N ILE A 55 -12.46 -2.44 -7.76
CA ILE A 55 -13.44 -3.06 -8.67
C ILE A 55 -14.55 -2.07 -9.03
N GLU A 56 -15.02 -1.29 -8.06
CA GLU A 56 -16.03 -0.26 -8.31
C GLU A 56 -15.51 0.78 -9.31
N LEU A 57 -14.34 1.36 -9.06
CA LEU A 57 -13.69 2.33 -9.94
C LEU A 57 -13.39 1.72 -11.33
N ALA A 58 -12.88 0.49 -11.39
CA ALA A 58 -12.60 -0.19 -12.65
C ALA A 58 -13.87 -0.34 -13.50
N LYS A 59 -15.00 -0.74 -12.90
CA LYS A 59 -16.29 -0.83 -13.61
C LYS A 59 -16.73 0.53 -14.15
N GLN A 60 -16.56 1.61 -13.38
CA GLN A 60 -16.88 2.98 -13.84
C GLN A 60 -16.03 3.40 -15.05
N HIS A 61 -14.78 2.85 -15.17
CA HIS A 61 -13.87 3.07 -16.28
C HIS A 61 -13.99 2.02 -17.41
N GLY A 62 -15.03 1.19 -17.39
CA GLY A 62 -15.35 0.25 -18.45
C GLY A 62 -14.58 -1.07 -18.41
N PHE A 63 -13.97 -1.40 -17.30
CA PHE A 63 -13.39 -2.72 -17.09
C PHE A 63 -14.49 -3.76 -16.82
N VAL A 64 -14.29 -4.95 -17.33
CA VAL A 64 -15.15 -6.11 -17.09
C VAL A 64 -14.36 -7.23 -16.42
N GLU A 65 -15.04 -8.06 -15.66
CA GLU A 65 -14.39 -9.21 -15.03
C GLU A 65 -13.92 -10.21 -16.08
N PHE A 66 -12.63 -10.53 -16.04
CA PHE A 66 -12.02 -11.47 -16.98
C PHE A 66 -12.50 -12.90 -16.73
N GLN A 67 -12.91 -13.56 -17.80
CA GLN A 67 -13.26 -14.97 -17.77
C GLN A 67 -12.36 -15.75 -18.76
N PRO A 68 -11.84 -16.93 -18.38
CA PRO A 68 -11.05 -17.74 -19.27
C PRO A 68 -11.77 -18.01 -20.60
N GLY A 69 -11.05 -17.83 -21.70
CA GLY A 69 -11.59 -18.02 -23.04
C GLY A 69 -12.31 -16.81 -23.64
N MET A 70 -12.33 -15.67 -22.97
CA MET A 70 -12.81 -14.41 -23.57
C MET A 70 -11.98 -14.06 -24.81
N ALA A 71 -12.67 -13.69 -25.90
CA ALA A 71 -12.00 -13.12 -27.06
C ALA A 71 -11.69 -11.64 -26.77
N LEU A 72 -10.41 -11.29 -26.69
CA LEU A 72 -9.95 -9.95 -26.38
C LEU A 72 -9.37 -9.26 -27.64
N LYS A 73 -9.59 -7.97 -27.74
CA LYS A 73 -9.05 -7.09 -28.78
C LYS A 73 -8.37 -5.87 -28.17
N THR A 74 -7.57 -5.17 -28.95
CA THR A 74 -6.93 -3.91 -28.54
C THR A 74 -7.94 -2.95 -27.92
N GLY A 75 -7.59 -2.38 -26.77
CA GLY A 75 -8.41 -1.46 -26.00
C GLY A 75 -9.39 -2.11 -25.03
N ASP A 76 -9.58 -3.43 -25.08
CA ASP A 76 -10.41 -4.12 -24.08
C ASP A 76 -9.78 -4.00 -22.70
N LYS A 77 -10.64 -3.79 -21.69
CA LYS A 77 -10.28 -3.56 -20.29
C LYS A 77 -10.84 -4.68 -19.43
N VAL A 78 -9.96 -5.39 -18.75
CA VAL A 78 -10.36 -6.53 -17.92
C VAL A 78 -9.74 -6.47 -16.54
N TYR A 79 -10.42 -7.04 -15.54
CA TYR A 79 -9.88 -7.25 -14.21
C TYR A 79 -10.13 -8.67 -13.71
N CYS A 80 -9.29 -9.13 -12.79
CA CYS A 80 -9.44 -10.41 -12.09
C CYS A 80 -9.15 -10.22 -10.61
N SER A 81 -10.12 -10.54 -9.75
CA SER A 81 -9.94 -10.49 -8.29
C SER A 81 -9.34 -11.81 -7.78
N ASN A 82 -8.35 -11.72 -6.91
CA ASN A 82 -7.78 -12.86 -6.20
C ASN A 82 -8.33 -12.91 -4.77
N ARG A 83 -9.41 -13.68 -4.56
CA ARG A 83 -10.04 -13.92 -3.25
C ARG A 83 -10.50 -12.66 -2.51
N GLY A 84 -10.77 -11.56 -3.24
CA GLY A 84 -11.14 -10.27 -2.64
C GLY A 84 -10.01 -9.61 -1.84
N LYS A 85 -8.74 -10.05 -1.97
CA LYS A 85 -7.58 -9.50 -1.26
C LYS A 85 -6.48 -8.98 -2.18
N GLY A 86 -6.55 -9.31 -3.45
CA GLY A 86 -5.68 -8.80 -4.50
C GLY A 86 -6.46 -8.66 -5.78
N ILE A 87 -5.98 -7.84 -6.70
CA ILE A 87 -6.62 -7.61 -7.99
C ILE A 87 -5.56 -7.41 -9.07
N MET A 88 -5.83 -7.93 -10.25
CA MET A 88 -5.06 -7.69 -11.46
C MET A 88 -5.98 -7.03 -12.49
N LEU A 89 -5.47 -6.00 -13.17
CA LEU A 89 -6.19 -5.28 -14.21
C LEU A 89 -5.34 -5.23 -15.48
N ALA A 90 -5.96 -5.26 -16.65
CA ALA A 90 -5.24 -5.14 -17.92
C ALA A 90 -6.02 -4.30 -18.93
N VAL A 91 -5.29 -3.49 -19.71
CA VAL A 91 -5.75 -2.84 -20.94
C VAL A 91 -4.99 -3.46 -22.10
N ILE A 92 -5.69 -4.13 -23.00
CA ILE A 92 -5.08 -4.89 -24.10
C ILE A 92 -4.44 -3.95 -25.10
N GLY A 93 -3.15 -4.16 -25.38
CA GLY A 93 -2.35 -3.36 -26.27
C GLY A 93 -2.53 -3.66 -27.75
N LYS A 94 -1.89 -2.85 -28.60
CA LYS A 94 -1.84 -3.04 -30.08
C LYS A 94 -0.90 -4.16 -30.48
N GLU A 95 0.20 -4.31 -29.75
CA GLU A 95 1.17 -5.38 -29.97
C GLU A 95 0.73 -6.66 -29.27
N PRO A 96 1.06 -7.83 -29.82
CA PRO A 96 0.74 -9.10 -29.18
C PRO A 96 1.59 -9.29 -27.90
N LEU A 97 1.08 -10.11 -26.98
CA LEU A 97 1.79 -10.46 -25.74
C LEU A 97 3.13 -11.17 -25.97
N SER A 98 3.40 -11.66 -27.19
CA SER A 98 4.73 -12.14 -27.59
C SER A 98 5.80 -11.04 -27.63
N GLU A 99 5.41 -9.76 -27.64
CA GLU A 99 6.31 -8.60 -27.48
C GLU A 99 6.40 -8.11 -26.03
N GLY A 100 5.75 -8.81 -25.09
CA GLY A 100 5.72 -8.50 -23.67
C GLY A 100 4.61 -7.53 -23.27
N ALA A 101 4.54 -7.24 -21.99
CA ALA A 101 3.60 -6.32 -21.36
C ALA A 101 4.36 -5.22 -20.58
N ASN A 102 3.72 -4.07 -20.40
CA ASN A 102 4.14 -3.05 -19.46
C ASN A 102 3.38 -3.25 -18.16
N ILE A 103 4.08 -3.61 -17.09
CA ILE A 103 3.51 -4.04 -15.83
C ILE A 103 3.85 -3.02 -14.76
N ALA A 104 2.88 -2.70 -13.91
CA ALA A 104 3.10 -2.03 -12.64
C ALA A 104 2.58 -2.91 -11.50
N ALA A 105 3.32 -2.98 -10.39
CA ALA A 105 3.00 -3.86 -9.29
C ALA A 105 3.19 -3.15 -7.95
N ALA A 106 2.11 -3.07 -7.16
CA ALA A 106 2.05 -2.48 -5.82
C ALA A 106 1.38 -3.46 -4.85
N HIS A 107 1.33 -3.11 -3.56
CA HIS A 107 0.54 -3.83 -2.58
C HIS A 107 -0.53 -2.95 -1.93
N THR A 108 -1.51 -3.57 -1.29
CA THR A 108 -2.63 -2.86 -0.64
C THR A 108 -2.81 -3.20 0.83
N ASP A 109 -2.14 -4.25 1.32
CA ASP A 109 -2.00 -4.48 2.76
C ASP A 109 -1.11 -3.39 3.39
N ALA A 110 -1.27 -3.15 4.67
CA ALA A 110 -0.50 -2.19 5.44
C ALA A 110 -0.36 -2.70 6.88
N PRO A 111 0.66 -2.26 7.64
CA PRO A 111 0.83 -2.67 9.02
C PRO A 111 -0.39 -2.35 9.88
N ARG A 112 -0.84 -3.31 10.70
CA ARG A 112 -2.08 -3.21 11.48
C ARG A 112 -2.09 -4.15 12.68
N LEU A 113 -3.24 -4.23 13.35
CA LEU A 113 -3.48 -5.18 14.44
C LEU A 113 -4.62 -6.12 14.06
N ASP A 114 -4.32 -7.40 13.82
CA ASP A 114 -5.32 -8.43 13.58
C ASP A 114 -5.89 -8.94 14.91
N LEU A 115 -7.20 -9.19 14.98
CA LEU A 115 -7.76 -9.88 16.14
C LEU A 115 -7.28 -11.34 16.16
N LYS A 116 -6.90 -11.83 17.35
CA LYS A 116 -6.56 -13.25 17.52
C LYS A 116 -7.80 -14.14 17.33
N PRO A 117 -7.67 -15.44 17.01
CA PRO A 117 -8.83 -16.33 16.79
C PRO A 117 -9.79 -16.47 17.98
N ARG A 118 -9.35 -16.19 19.20
CA ARG A 118 -10.16 -16.08 20.40
C ARG A 118 -9.88 -14.75 21.09
N PRO A 119 -10.40 -13.63 20.55
CA PRO A 119 -9.93 -12.32 20.98
C PRO A 119 -10.63 -11.82 22.23
N LEU A 120 -11.94 -12.10 22.40
CA LEU A 120 -12.75 -11.47 23.41
C LEU A 120 -12.55 -12.08 24.80
N TYR A 121 -12.21 -11.24 25.76
CA TYR A 121 -12.11 -11.60 27.17
C TYR A 121 -12.53 -10.43 28.06
N GLU A 122 -12.81 -10.70 29.32
CA GLU A 122 -13.01 -9.65 30.32
C GLU A 122 -12.01 -9.80 31.46
N GLU A 123 -11.62 -8.68 32.03
CA GLU A 123 -10.76 -8.58 33.21
C GLU A 123 -11.06 -7.28 33.94
N ALA A 124 -11.18 -7.34 35.27
CA ALA A 124 -11.44 -6.17 36.13
C ALA A 124 -12.64 -5.31 35.62
N GLU A 125 -13.73 -5.97 35.28
CA GLU A 125 -15.00 -5.34 34.81
C GLU A 125 -14.86 -4.55 33.50
N MET A 126 -13.90 -4.92 32.67
CA MET A 126 -13.70 -4.38 31.32
C MET A 126 -13.58 -5.50 30.31
N ALA A 127 -14.15 -5.31 29.13
CA ALA A 127 -14.02 -6.22 28.00
C ALA A 127 -12.94 -5.74 27.02
N TYR A 128 -12.18 -6.69 26.51
CA TYR A 128 -11.04 -6.43 25.61
C TYR A 128 -11.01 -7.40 24.44
N PHE A 129 -10.41 -6.94 23.31
CA PHE A 129 -9.94 -7.83 22.25
C PHE A 129 -8.42 -8.00 22.30
N LYS A 130 -7.96 -9.26 22.25
CA LYS A 130 -6.55 -9.60 22.03
C LYS A 130 -6.19 -9.44 20.56
N THR A 131 -5.03 -8.85 20.31
CA THR A 131 -4.51 -8.64 18.98
C THR A 131 -3.19 -9.34 18.71
N HIS A 132 -2.86 -9.50 17.44
CA HIS A 132 -1.53 -9.81 16.92
C HIS A 132 -1.15 -8.73 15.91
N HIS A 133 0.03 -8.09 16.06
CA HIS A 133 0.45 -7.11 15.07
C HIS A 133 0.84 -7.80 13.76
N TYR A 134 0.51 -7.13 12.65
CA TYR A 134 0.79 -7.51 11.29
C TYR A 134 1.80 -6.53 10.71
N GLY A 135 2.86 -7.04 10.06
CA GLY A 135 3.93 -6.22 9.50
C GLY A 135 4.87 -5.60 10.54
N GLY A 136 5.72 -4.72 10.09
CA GLY A 136 6.75 -4.06 10.88
C GLY A 136 6.29 -2.78 11.56
N ILE A 137 5.76 -2.84 12.78
CA ILE A 137 5.28 -1.67 13.53
C ILE A 137 6.22 -1.20 14.64
N ARG A 138 6.19 0.09 14.93
CA ARG A 138 6.72 0.65 16.18
C ARG A 138 5.59 0.71 17.22
N LYS A 139 5.50 -0.26 18.09
CA LYS A 139 4.37 -0.52 18.99
C LYS A 139 3.92 0.68 19.83
N TYR A 140 4.86 1.55 20.21
CA TYR A 140 4.53 2.77 20.98
C TYR A 140 3.66 3.78 20.21
N GLN A 141 3.62 3.69 18.88
CA GLN A 141 2.79 4.57 18.05
C GLN A 141 1.32 4.12 18.01
N TRP A 142 1.03 2.87 18.43
CA TRP A 142 -0.29 2.25 18.32
C TRP A 142 -1.13 2.32 19.60
N VAL A 143 -0.56 2.81 20.70
CA VAL A 143 -1.29 3.08 21.93
C VAL A 143 -1.85 4.49 21.94
N THR A 144 -2.99 4.70 22.61
CA THR A 144 -3.66 5.99 22.80
C THR A 144 -4.13 6.70 21.52
N ILE A 145 -4.28 5.96 20.43
CA ILE A 145 -4.89 6.46 19.19
C ILE A 145 -6.26 5.84 18.97
N PRO A 146 -7.20 6.55 18.33
CA PRO A 146 -8.48 5.96 17.97
C PRO A 146 -8.30 4.90 16.87
N LEU A 147 -8.99 3.77 17.03
CA LEU A 147 -8.99 2.65 16.10
C LEU A 147 -10.41 2.36 15.62
N GLU A 148 -10.51 1.88 14.39
CA GLU A 148 -11.70 1.32 13.77
C GLU A 148 -11.45 -0.16 13.43
N LEU A 149 -12.52 -0.94 13.26
CA LEU A 149 -12.47 -2.39 13.03
C LEU A 149 -13.15 -2.74 11.71
N HIS A 150 -12.40 -3.40 10.83
CA HIS A 150 -12.88 -3.85 9.52
C HIS A 150 -12.57 -5.32 9.29
N GLY A 151 -13.29 -5.93 8.36
CA GLY A 151 -12.99 -7.27 7.90
C GLY A 151 -14.22 -8.10 7.60
N VAL A 152 -14.07 -9.41 7.72
CA VAL A 152 -15.15 -10.38 7.45
C VAL A 152 -15.20 -11.45 8.54
N VAL A 153 -16.40 -11.97 8.74
CA VAL A 153 -16.65 -13.12 9.62
C VAL A 153 -17.42 -14.17 8.81
N THR A 154 -16.94 -15.40 8.83
CA THR A 154 -17.71 -16.52 8.26
C THR A 154 -18.50 -17.21 9.38
N LEU A 155 -19.81 -17.11 9.31
CA LEU A 155 -20.72 -17.75 10.28
C LEU A 155 -20.72 -19.27 10.14
N SER A 156 -21.25 -19.96 11.12
CA SER A 156 -21.34 -21.45 11.15
C SER A 156 -22.12 -22.05 9.99
N ASP A 157 -23.03 -21.31 9.36
CA ASP A 157 -23.78 -21.72 8.17
C ASP A 157 -23.03 -21.45 6.83
N GLY A 158 -21.82 -20.89 6.91
CA GLY A 158 -21.00 -20.52 5.75
C GLY A 158 -21.27 -19.12 5.17
N THR A 159 -22.19 -18.36 5.76
CA THR A 159 -22.45 -16.97 5.37
C THR A 159 -21.23 -16.09 5.71
N VAL A 160 -20.73 -15.33 4.75
CA VAL A 160 -19.65 -14.37 4.97
C VAL A 160 -20.26 -12.99 5.19
N LEU A 161 -20.00 -12.42 6.36
CA LEU A 161 -20.50 -11.10 6.77
C LEU A 161 -19.37 -10.08 6.77
N PRO A 162 -19.52 -8.92 6.09
CA PRO A 162 -18.64 -7.80 6.28
C PRO A 162 -18.88 -7.14 7.64
N VAL A 163 -17.79 -6.74 8.29
CA VAL A 163 -17.81 -6.01 9.57
C VAL A 163 -17.09 -4.70 9.39
N HIS A 164 -17.81 -3.60 9.66
CA HIS A 164 -17.28 -2.23 9.63
C HIS A 164 -17.79 -1.50 10.86
N ILE A 165 -16.87 -1.05 11.73
CA ILE A 165 -17.21 -0.35 12.98
C ILE A 165 -16.17 0.75 13.22
N GLY A 166 -16.61 1.99 13.30
CA GLY A 166 -15.75 3.14 13.62
C GLY A 166 -15.52 4.09 12.46
N ASP A 167 -15.96 3.75 11.25
CA ASP A 167 -15.85 4.54 10.03
C ASP A 167 -16.92 5.64 9.92
N LYS A 168 -18.05 5.49 10.61
CA LYS A 168 -19.14 6.47 10.62
C LYS A 168 -19.13 7.31 11.88
N PRO A 169 -19.64 8.55 11.83
CA PRO A 169 -19.70 9.42 13.01
C PRO A 169 -20.48 8.87 14.19
N GLU A 170 -21.46 8.01 13.93
CA GLU A 170 -22.30 7.36 14.93
C GLU A 170 -21.71 6.08 15.50
N ASP A 171 -20.72 5.49 14.86
CA ASP A 171 -20.07 4.27 15.30
C ASP A 171 -19.14 4.52 16.50
N PRO A 172 -19.00 3.55 17.41
CA PRO A 172 -17.98 3.62 18.43
C PRO A 172 -16.59 3.43 17.82
N GLN A 173 -15.59 4.16 18.35
CA GLN A 173 -14.20 3.91 18.08
C GLN A 173 -13.55 3.17 19.24
N PHE A 174 -12.40 2.57 19.01
CA PHE A 174 -11.68 1.76 19.99
C PHE A 174 -10.34 2.37 20.33
N ILE A 175 -9.73 1.89 21.42
CA ILE A 175 -8.43 2.39 21.88
C ILE A 175 -7.63 1.30 22.59
N ILE A 176 -6.32 1.39 22.50
CA ILE A 176 -5.39 0.66 23.36
C ILE A 176 -4.85 1.64 24.39
N ASN A 177 -5.06 1.35 25.67
CA ASN A 177 -4.57 2.19 26.76
C ASN A 177 -3.05 2.04 26.92
N ASP A 178 -2.39 3.13 27.30
CA ASP A 178 -1.00 3.11 27.78
C ASP A 178 -0.93 3.43 29.27
N LEU A 179 0.20 3.11 29.88
CA LEU A 179 0.45 3.39 31.27
C LEU A 179 0.62 4.91 31.50
N LEU A 180 -0.04 5.43 32.53
CA LEU A 180 0.09 6.85 32.90
C LEU A 180 1.53 7.17 33.36
N PRO A 181 2.01 8.42 33.15
CA PRO A 181 3.40 8.81 33.47
C PRO A 181 3.80 8.57 34.93
N HIS A 182 2.87 8.71 35.87
CA HIS A 182 3.14 8.55 37.31
C HIS A 182 3.47 7.11 37.72
N LEU A 183 3.06 6.11 36.90
CA LEU A 183 3.37 4.69 37.12
C LEU A 183 4.38 4.16 36.08
N GLY A 184 4.74 4.96 35.06
CA GLY A 184 5.56 4.56 33.92
C GLY A 184 7.07 4.52 34.15
N ARG A 185 7.57 4.70 35.40
CA ARG A 185 9.01 4.81 35.69
C ARG A 185 9.83 3.61 35.23
N GLU A 186 9.33 2.41 35.47
CA GLU A 186 10.06 1.17 35.06
C GLU A 186 9.88 0.87 33.58
N GLN A 187 8.72 1.20 32.98
CA GLN A 187 8.50 1.13 31.55
C GLN A 187 9.48 2.03 30.78
N GLY A 188 9.69 3.26 31.26
CA GLY A 188 10.58 4.24 30.63
C GLY A 188 12.07 3.89 30.67
N LYS A 189 12.48 2.86 31.41
CA LYS A 189 13.86 2.35 31.45
C LYS A 189 14.11 1.23 30.42
N LYS A 190 13.06 0.69 29.82
CA LYS A 190 13.16 -0.40 28.85
C LYS A 190 13.60 0.11 27.49
N PRO A 191 14.30 -0.71 26.68
CA PRO A 191 14.49 -0.42 25.26
C PRO A 191 13.13 -0.15 24.58
N LEU A 192 13.12 0.76 23.61
CA LEU A 192 11.89 1.21 22.97
C LEU A 192 11.01 0.08 22.40
N ASN A 193 11.64 -0.95 21.85
CA ASN A 193 10.96 -2.14 21.30
C ASN A 193 10.38 -3.07 22.37
N GLU A 194 10.78 -2.91 23.65
CA GLU A 194 10.32 -3.69 24.79
C GLU A 194 9.37 -2.91 25.71
N ALA A 195 9.35 -1.57 25.58
CA ALA A 195 8.55 -0.69 26.44
C ALA A 195 7.05 -1.01 26.35
N ILE A 196 6.58 -1.34 25.14
CA ILE A 196 5.21 -1.82 24.88
C ILE A 196 5.31 -3.28 24.40
N PRO A 197 4.99 -4.28 25.25
CA PRO A 197 4.93 -5.67 24.81
C PRO A 197 3.80 -5.91 23.81
N SER A 198 4.00 -6.78 22.82
CA SER A 198 2.95 -7.09 21.82
C SER A 198 1.69 -7.65 22.45
N GLU A 199 1.83 -8.50 23.51
CA GLU A 199 0.70 -9.05 24.25
C GLU A 199 -0.09 -8.00 25.08
N SER A 200 0.41 -6.77 25.18
CA SER A 200 -0.28 -5.65 25.84
C SER A 200 -1.05 -4.78 24.86
N LEU A 201 -0.97 -5.06 23.55
CA LEU A 201 -1.76 -4.36 22.54
C LEU A 201 -3.20 -4.90 22.52
N ASN A 202 -3.89 -4.77 23.65
CA ASN A 202 -5.27 -5.22 23.79
C ASN A 202 -6.23 -4.04 23.66
N ILE A 203 -7.22 -4.18 22.80
CA ILE A 203 -8.19 -3.13 22.48
C ILE A 203 -9.31 -3.13 23.51
N LEU A 204 -9.56 -2.00 24.16
CA LEU A 204 -10.68 -1.82 25.06
C LEU A 204 -11.99 -1.73 24.25
N VAL A 205 -12.98 -2.58 24.56
CA VAL A 205 -14.21 -2.69 23.77
C VAL A 205 -15.50 -2.53 24.59
N GLY A 206 -15.45 -2.52 25.92
CA GLY A 206 -16.63 -2.28 26.73
C GLY A 206 -16.39 -2.33 28.24
N SER A 207 -17.33 -1.74 29.01
CA SER A 207 -17.31 -1.74 30.47
C SER A 207 -18.72 -1.70 31.08
N GLN A 208 -19.76 -1.88 30.26
CA GLN A 208 -21.13 -1.95 30.74
C GLN A 208 -21.55 -3.43 30.87
N PRO A 209 -21.96 -3.88 32.07
CA PRO A 209 -22.37 -5.27 32.27
C PRO A 209 -23.83 -5.54 31.80
N VAL A 210 -24.13 -6.79 31.52
CA VAL A 210 -25.52 -7.23 31.47
C VAL A 210 -26.16 -7.18 32.89
N GLU A 211 -27.49 -7.08 32.97
CA GLU A 211 -28.22 -6.95 34.25
C GLU A 211 -28.29 -8.28 35.04
N ASP A 212 -27.91 -9.40 34.45
CA ASP A 212 -27.91 -10.71 35.09
C ASP A 212 -26.72 -10.82 36.07
N GLU A 213 -27.02 -10.75 37.38
CA GLU A 213 -25.97 -10.80 38.43
C GLU A 213 -25.42 -12.23 38.64
N ASP A 214 -26.10 -13.27 38.18
CA ASP A 214 -25.62 -14.67 38.27
C ASP A 214 -24.63 -15.02 37.14
N GLU A 215 -24.57 -14.18 36.07
CA GLU A 215 -23.62 -14.36 34.98
C GLU A 215 -22.19 -13.96 35.42
N LYS A 216 -21.22 -14.85 35.16
CA LYS A 216 -19.82 -14.62 35.54
C LYS A 216 -19.04 -13.71 34.58
N SER A 217 -19.48 -13.68 33.30
CA SER A 217 -18.78 -12.95 32.23
C SER A 217 -19.67 -11.82 31.71
N ARG A 218 -20.15 -10.97 32.60
CA ARG A 218 -21.20 -9.96 32.35
C ARG A 218 -20.80 -8.93 31.32
N PHE A 219 -19.56 -8.50 31.30
CA PHE A 219 -19.03 -7.45 30.39
C PHE A 219 -18.74 -8.03 29.01
N LYS A 220 -18.17 -9.21 28.97
CA LYS A 220 -17.96 -9.97 27.74
C LYS A 220 -19.28 -10.31 27.07
N LEU A 221 -20.29 -10.77 27.85
CA LEU A 221 -21.61 -11.10 27.35
C LEU A 221 -22.31 -9.86 26.77
N ALA A 222 -22.18 -8.69 27.41
CA ALA A 222 -22.74 -7.45 26.90
C ALA A 222 -22.19 -7.08 25.51
N VAL A 223 -20.88 -7.19 25.30
CA VAL A 223 -20.25 -6.98 23.99
C VAL A 223 -20.76 -8.00 22.97
N MET A 224 -20.86 -9.28 23.35
CA MET A 224 -21.39 -10.31 22.47
C MET A 224 -22.87 -10.09 22.09
N GLN A 225 -23.71 -9.58 23.00
CA GLN A 225 -25.09 -9.21 22.67
C GLN A 225 -25.14 -8.12 21.58
N LEU A 226 -24.33 -7.08 21.70
CA LEU A 226 -24.25 -6.02 20.68
C LEU A 226 -23.81 -6.57 19.31
N LEU A 227 -22.80 -7.43 19.28
CA LEU A 227 -22.34 -8.07 18.05
C LEU A 227 -23.38 -9.05 17.48
N HIS A 228 -24.08 -9.77 18.35
CA HIS A 228 -25.16 -10.65 17.92
C HIS A 228 -26.35 -9.88 17.35
N GLU A 229 -26.77 -8.81 18.00
CA GLU A 229 -27.88 -7.95 17.54
C GLU A 229 -27.56 -7.30 16.17
N LYS A 230 -26.31 -6.83 15.97
CA LYS A 230 -25.92 -6.15 14.74
C LYS A 230 -25.58 -7.10 13.60
N TYR A 231 -24.92 -8.23 13.90
CA TYR A 231 -24.32 -9.13 12.91
C TYR A 231 -24.77 -10.59 12.99
N GLY A 232 -25.55 -10.97 13.98
CA GLY A 232 -25.95 -12.36 14.20
C GLY A 232 -24.84 -13.27 14.74
N MET A 233 -23.66 -12.71 15.06
CA MET A 233 -22.48 -13.44 15.50
C MET A 233 -22.67 -14.10 16.86
N VAL A 234 -22.02 -15.24 17.05
CA VAL A 234 -21.72 -15.83 18.35
C VAL A 234 -20.21 -15.86 18.58
N GLU A 235 -19.76 -16.11 19.81
CA GLU A 235 -18.32 -16.03 20.14
C GLU A 235 -17.46 -16.99 19.30
N GLU A 236 -17.97 -18.15 18.95
CA GLU A 236 -17.26 -19.14 18.12
C GLU A 236 -16.94 -18.61 16.72
N ASP A 237 -17.74 -17.69 16.19
CA ASP A 237 -17.54 -17.11 14.84
C ASP A 237 -16.25 -16.29 14.73
N PHE A 238 -15.67 -15.82 15.85
CA PHE A 238 -14.35 -15.20 15.82
C PHE A 238 -13.24 -16.15 15.32
N ILE A 239 -13.42 -17.47 15.45
CA ILE A 239 -12.43 -18.46 14.98
C ILE A 239 -12.30 -18.42 13.46
N SER A 240 -13.39 -18.09 12.76
CA SER A 240 -13.46 -17.95 11.31
C SER A 240 -13.61 -16.48 10.87
N ALA A 241 -13.03 -15.56 11.61
CA ALA A 241 -12.99 -14.14 11.31
C ALA A 241 -11.60 -13.70 10.83
N GLU A 242 -11.58 -12.73 9.93
CA GLU A 242 -10.43 -11.88 9.61
C GLU A 242 -10.86 -10.45 9.95
N LEU A 243 -10.52 -9.99 11.16
CA LEU A 243 -10.88 -8.67 11.67
C LEU A 243 -9.62 -7.88 11.99
N GLU A 244 -9.53 -6.72 11.42
CA GLU A 244 -8.37 -5.85 11.40
C GLU A 244 -8.70 -4.54 12.11
N ALA A 245 -7.92 -4.20 13.14
CA ALA A 245 -7.99 -2.91 13.79
C ALA A 245 -6.96 -1.97 13.16
N VAL A 246 -7.45 -0.89 12.60
CA VAL A 246 -6.67 0.12 11.88
C VAL A 246 -6.89 1.51 12.47
N PRO A 247 -5.99 2.48 12.26
CA PRO A 247 -6.18 3.84 12.73
C PRO A 247 -7.46 4.48 12.18
N ALA A 248 -8.30 4.97 13.06
CA ALA A 248 -9.52 5.67 12.70
C ALA A 248 -9.21 7.08 12.19
N GLY A 249 -10.01 7.53 11.25
CA GLY A 249 -9.92 8.87 10.68
C GLY A 249 -9.67 8.88 9.18
N GLN A 250 -9.82 10.06 8.60
CA GLN A 250 -9.72 10.26 7.16
C GLN A 250 -8.38 10.88 6.77
N ALA A 251 -7.98 10.66 5.52
CA ALA A 251 -6.85 11.34 4.90
C ALA A 251 -7.06 12.87 4.91
N ARG A 252 -6.02 13.63 5.28
CA ARG A 252 -6.09 15.08 5.42
C ARG A 252 -4.88 15.77 4.84
N ASP A 253 -5.14 16.95 4.30
CA ASP A 253 -4.08 17.92 4.00
C ASP A 253 -3.43 18.40 5.29
N ILE A 254 -2.09 18.44 5.32
CA ILE A 254 -1.31 18.99 6.43
C ILE A 254 -0.28 20.02 5.96
N GLY A 255 0.27 20.77 6.90
CA GLY A 255 1.10 21.94 6.64
C GLY A 255 0.25 23.19 6.40
N PHE A 256 0.83 24.37 6.63
CA PHE A 256 0.13 25.64 6.41
C PHE A 256 -0.27 25.86 4.94
N ASP A 257 0.54 25.34 4.03
CA ASP A 257 0.34 25.43 2.58
C ASP A 257 -0.43 24.25 1.99
N ARG A 258 -0.82 23.27 2.83
CA ARG A 258 -1.54 22.04 2.42
C ARG A 258 -0.81 21.24 1.32
N SER A 259 0.52 21.28 1.32
CA SER A 259 1.34 20.58 0.31
C SER A 259 1.51 19.09 0.59
N PHE A 260 1.13 18.63 1.77
CA PHE A 260 1.21 17.24 2.18
C PHE A 260 -0.17 16.61 2.39
N ILE A 261 -0.21 15.29 2.30
CA ILE A 261 -1.34 14.45 2.75
C ILE A 261 -0.83 13.56 3.87
N ALA A 262 -1.58 13.51 4.96
CA ALA A 262 -1.33 12.56 6.04
C ALA A 262 -2.51 11.60 6.18
N SER A 263 -2.19 10.30 6.29
CA SER A 263 -3.15 9.21 6.43
C SER A 263 -2.48 7.95 6.93
N TYR A 264 -3.29 6.98 7.32
CA TYR A 264 -2.88 5.59 7.46
C TYR A 264 -2.78 4.94 6.09
N GLY A 265 -1.75 4.11 5.89
CA GLY A 265 -1.62 3.21 4.76
C GLY A 265 -1.22 3.89 3.44
N HIS A 266 -0.43 4.98 3.48
CA HIS A 266 0.25 5.45 2.28
C HIS A 266 1.14 4.37 1.71
N ASP A 267 1.78 3.58 2.55
CA ASP A 267 2.49 2.37 2.22
C ASP A 267 1.50 1.20 2.07
N ASP A 268 1.23 0.68 0.86
CA ASP A 268 1.71 1.18 -0.45
C ASP A 268 0.51 1.66 -1.33
N ARG A 269 -0.59 2.05 -0.69
CA ARG A 269 -1.81 2.50 -1.40
C ARG A 269 -1.59 3.75 -2.23
N VAL A 270 -0.53 4.54 -1.93
CA VAL A 270 -0.20 5.72 -2.74
C VAL A 270 0.31 5.32 -4.11
N CYS A 271 1.12 4.26 -4.19
CA CYS A 271 1.60 3.73 -5.46
C CYS A 271 0.49 2.92 -6.17
N ALA A 272 -0.27 2.11 -5.42
CA ALA A 272 -1.42 1.40 -5.99
C ALA A 272 -2.43 2.34 -6.66
N TYR A 273 -2.76 3.47 -6.02
CA TYR A 273 -3.65 4.46 -6.63
C TYR A 273 -3.01 5.15 -7.85
N ALA A 274 -1.69 5.42 -7.80
CA ALA A 274 -0.98 6.01 -8.93
C ALA A 274 -1.00 5.07 -10.16
N GLU A 275 -0.84 3.77 -9.95
CA GLU A 275 -0.98 2.75 -10.98
C GLU A 275 -2.41 2.67 -11.52
N LEU A 276 -3.40 2.61 -10.64
CA LEU A 276 -4.81 2.51 -11.02
C LEU A 276 -5.24 3.70 -11.89
N ALA A 277 -4.93 4.92 -11.44
CA ALA A 277 -5.23 6.14 -12.18
C ALA A 277 -4.47 6.20 -13.52
N GLY A 278 -3.19 5.81 -13.52
CA GLY A 278 -2.39 5.75 -14.75
C GLY A 278 -2.93 4.73 -15.75
N LEU A 279 -3.42 3.59 -15.29
CA LEU A 279 -4.03 2.56 -16.13
C LEU A 279 -5.38 3.01 -16.70
N PHE A 280 -6.19 3.71 -15.90
CA PHE A 280 -7.47 4.25 -16.38
C PHE A 280 -7.29 5.26 -17.52
N ASP A 281 -6.22 6.02 -17.48
CA ASP A 281 -5.85 7.02 -18.49
C ASP A 281 -5.12 6.43 -19.70
N ALA A 282 -4.66 5.17 -19.63
CA ALA A 282 -4.00 4.50 -20.75
C ALA A 282 -5.02 4.11 -21.81
N VAL A 283 -4.95 4.79 -22.97
CA VAL A 283 -5.86 4.57 -24.11
C VAL A 283 -5.12 3.84 -25.21
N GLU A 284 -5.54 2.61 -25.51
CA GLU A 284 -4.95 1.76 -26.56
C GLU A 284 -3.40 1.74 -26.51
N PRO A 285 -2.81 1.27 -25.41
CA PRO A 285 -1.36 1.26 -25.25
C PRO A 285 -0.69 0.40 -26.34
N GLN A 286 0.59 0.63 -26.63
CA GLN A 286 1.32 -0.19 -27.61
C GLN A 286 1.43 -1.63 -27.12
N ARG A 287 1.97 -1.84 -25.92
CA ARG A 287 1.98 -3.14 -25.23
C ARG A 287 0.80 -3.23 -24.30
N THR A 288 0.33 -4.43 -24.02
CA THR A 288 -0.68 -4.63 -22.97
C THR A 288 -0.18 -4.04 -21.65
N ALA A 289 -0.98 -3.13 -21.09
CA ALA A 289 -0.71 -2.51 -19.80
C ALA A 289 -1.37 -3.33 -18.69
N VAL A 290 -0.62 -3.65 -17.62
CA VAL A 290 -1.08 -4.54 -16.54
C VAL A 290 -0.76 -3.91 -15.18
N CYS A 291 -1.77 -3.81 -14.30
CA CYS A 291 -1.61 -3.51 -12.88
C CYS A 291 -1.80 -4.75 -12.03
N ILE A 292 -1.02 -4.84 -10.93
CA ILE A 292 -1.16 -5.88 -9.91
C ILE A 292 -1.20 -5.21 -8.55
N PHE A 293 -2.26 -5.44 -7.79
CA PHE A 293 -2.30 -5.07 -6.37
C PHE A 293 -2.29 -6.35 -5.55
N ALA A 294 -1.16 -6.57 -4.90
CA ALA A 294 -0.91 -7.74 -4.08
C ALA A 294 -1.36 -7.53 -2.63
N ASP A 295 -1.52 -8.62 -1.92
CA ASP A 295 -1.70 -8.69 -0.47
C ASP A 295 -0.43 -9.31 0.16
N LYS A 296 -0.24 -9.13 1.46
CA LYS A 296 0.79 -9.80 2.27
C LYS A 296 2.24 -9.39 1.97
N GLU A 297 2.45 -8.25 1.31
CA GLU A 297 3.82 -7.74 1.12
C GLU A 297 4.50 -7.54 2.47
N GLU A 298 3.83 -6.91 3.40
CA GLU A 298 4.28 -6.54 4.74
C GLU A 298 4.68 -7.71 5.64
N ILE A 299 4.32 -8.93 5.25
CA ILE A 299 4.68 -10.17 5.95
C ILE A 299 5.44 -11.16 5.05
N GLY A 300 6.03 -10.67 3.94
CA GLY A 300 6.93 -11.42 3.06
C GLY A 300 6.27 -12.04 1.83
N SER A 301 5.09 -11.60 1.41
CA SER A 301 4.38 -12.02 0.19
C SER A 301 3.99 -13.51 0.14
N GLU A 302 4.01 -14.20 1.28
CA GLU A 302 3.62 -15.61 1.40
C GLU A 302 2.09 -15.79 1.34
N GLY A 303 1.66 -17.01 1.02
CA GLY A 303 0.23 -17.37 0.98
C GLY A 303 -0.43 -17.10 -0.37
N VAL A 304 -1.75 -17.40 -0.45
CA VAL A 304 -2.49 -17.50 -1.72
C VAL A 304 -2.86 -16.16 -2.35
N SER A 305 -2.75 -15.07 -1.61
CA SER A 305 -3.01 -13.70 -2.09
C SER A 305 -1.72 -12.87 -2.28
N GLY A 306 -0.58 -13.34 -1.76
CA GLY A 306 0.73 -12.69 -1.93
C GLY A 306 1.36 -12.95 -3.29
N MET A 307 2.42 -12.22 -3.61
CA MET A 307 3.14 -12.29 -4.90
C MET A 307 3.86 -13.63 -5.15
N LEU A 308 4.07 -14.43 -4.12
CA LEU A 308 4.59 -15.81 -4.25
C LEU A 308 3.54 -16.81 -4.74
N SER A 309 2.26 -16.45 -4.72
CA SER A 309 1.21 -17.31 -5.26
C SER A 309 1.25 -17.37 -6.79
N ALA A 310 0.63 -18.42 -7.35
CA ALA A 310 0.48 -18.55 -8.79
C ALA A 310 -0.66 -17.69 -9.38
N ALA A 311 -1.28 -16.80 -8.60
CA ALA A 311 -2.45 -16.05 -9.06
C ALA A 311 -2.13 -15.12 -10.23
N PHE A 312 -1.00 -14.42 -10.16
CA PHE A 312 -0.54 -13.56 -11.24
C PHE A 312 -0.12 -14.34 -12.49
N ASP A 313 0.64 -15.44 -12.30
CA ASP A 313 1.04 -16.32 -13.41
C ASP A 313 -0.18 -16.91 -14.12
N LYS A 314 -1.23 -17.26 -13.35
CA LYS A 314 -2.50 -17.75 -13.91
C LYS A 314 -3.18 -16.67 -14.76
N PHE A 315 -3.34 -15.45 -14.23
CA PHE A 315 -3.97 -14.36 -14.96
C PHE A 315 -3.23 -14.02 -16.26
N MET A 316 -1.91 -13.83 -16.19
CA MET A 316 -1.08 -13.55 -17.36
C MET A 316 -1.05 -14.72 -18.34
N GLY A 317 -1.03 -15.95 -17.84
CA GLY A 317 -1.09 -17.15 -18.69
C GLY A 317 -2.38 -17.24 -19.48
N GLU A 318 -3.51 -16.99 -18.82
CA GLU A 318 -4.83 -16.95 -19.47
C GLU A 318 -4.95 -15.83 -20.51
N LEU A 319 -4.37 -14.64 -20.24
CA LEU A 319 -4.26 -13.59 -21.25
C LEU A 319 -3.40 -14.03 -22.45
N CYS A 320 -2.25 -14.66 -22.20
CA CYS A 320 -1.38 -15.19 -23.25
C CYS A 320 -2.08 -16.26 -24.09
N ASP A 321 -2.86 -17.15 -23.47
CA ASP A 321 -3.61 -18.22 -24.14
C ASP A 321 -4.62 -17.66 -25.15
N THR A 322 -5.22 -16.48 -24.89
CA THR A 322 -6.13 -15.81 -25.85
C THR A 322 -5.45 -15.45 -27.17
N GLN A 323 -4.12 -15.37 -27.19
CA GLN A 323 -3.30 -15.01 -28.34
C GLN A 323 -2.37 -16.16 -28.80
N GLY A 324 -2.42 -17.33 -28.16
CA GLY A 324 -1.54 -18.47 -28.46
C GLY A 324 -0.06 -18.21 -28.12
N VAL A 325 0.20 -17.35 -27.14
CA VAL A 325 1.55 -16.97 -26.68
C VAL A 325 1.93 -17.78 -25.45
N LEU A 326 3.19 -18.20 -25.36
CA LEU A 326 3.68 -18.83 -24.14
C LEU A 326 3.99 -17.78 -23.06
N LEU A 327 3.47 -17.97 -21.86
CA LEU A 327 3.67 -17.04 -20.72
C LEU A 327 5.14 -16.68 -20.50
N ARG A 328 6.06 -17.67 -20.56
CA ARG A 328 7.50 -17.44 -20.37
C ARG A 328 8.09 -16.49 -21.43
N ASP A 329 7.58 -16.50 -22.65
CA ASP A 329 8.06 -15.65 -23.74
C ASP A 329 7.52 -14.21 -23.57
N CYS A 330 6.29 -14.08 -23.06
CA CYS A 330 5.73 -12.81 -22.66
C CYS A 330 6.56 -12.18 -21.53
N PHE A 331 6.78 -12.89 -20.43
CA PHE A 331 7.54 -12.37 -19.30
C PHE A 331 8.97 -11.94 -19.67
N ALA A 332 9.66 -12.73 -20.50
CA ALA A 332 11.03 -12.42 -20.92
C ALA A 332 11.18 -11.12 -21.73
N LYS A 333 10.09 -10.59 -22.27
CA LYS A 333 10.07 -9.31 -23.00
C LYS A 333 9.31 -8.21 -22.26
N SER A 334 8.73 -8.54 -21.12
CA SER A 334 7.97 -7.58 -20.31
C SER A 334 8.88 -6.65 -19.53
N PHE A 335 8.35 -5.47 -19.23
CA PHE A 335 8.96 -4.49 -18.38
C PHE A 335 8.05 -4.23 -17.18
N CYS A 336 8.60 -4.22 -15.98
CA CYS A 336 7.87 -4.01 -14.74
C CYS A 336 8.44 -2.82 -13.95
N VAL A 337 7.57 -1.93 -13.52
CA VAL A 337 7.83 -1.02 -12.41
C VAL A 337 7.18 -1.62 -11.17
N SER A 338 8.00 -2.01 -10.21
CA SER A 338 7.55 -2.36 -8.87
C SER A 338 7.36 -1.04 -8.13
N ALA A 339 6.12 -0.63 -7.99
CA ALA A 339 5.84 0.57 -7.24
C ALA A 339 5.69 0.21 -5.76
N ASP A 340 6.58 0.78 -4.98
CA ASP A 340 6.59 0.67 -3.53
C ASP A 340 7.18 1.96 -2.98
N VAL A 341 6.67 2.45 -1.87
CA VAL A 341 7.12 3.70 -1.28
C VAL A 341 8.63 3.65 -0.95
N THR A 342 9.26 4.80 -0.91
CA THR A 342 10.64 4.91 -0.46
C THR A 342 10.75 5.91 0.68
N ALA A 343 11.77 5.75 1.54
CA ALA A 343 11.96 6.67 2.67
C ALA A 343 12.37 8.06 2.18
N ALA A 344 11.57 9.08 2.50
CA ALA A 344 11.97 10.46 2.32
C ALA A 344 13.02 10.87 3.36
N TYR A 345 14.02 11.65 2.94
CA TYR A 345 15.02 12.21 3.85
C TYR A 345 14.33 13.10 4.90
N ASP A 346 14.44 12.69 6.16
CA ASP A 346 13.97 13.48 7.30
C ASP A 346 15.17 14.10 8.03
N PRO A 347 15.30 15.45 8.07
CA PRO A 347 16.41 16.12 8.75
C PRO A 347 16.43 15.89 10.26
N ASN A 348 15.32 15.46 10.88
CA ASN A 348 15.29 15.10 12.31
C ASN A 348 16.05 13.81 12.61
N PHE A 349 16.32 12.99 11.59
CA PHE A 349 16.98 11.68 11.70
C PHE A 349 18.10 11.54 10.66
N ALA A 350 18.81 12.64 10.37
CA ALA A 350 19.82 12.70 9.32
C ALA A 350 20.92 11.63 9.43
N GLU A 351 21.17 11.11 10.63
CA GLU A 351 22.20 10.12 10.92
C GLU A 351 21.96 8.75 10.31
N VAL A 352 20.70 8.40 9.96
CA VAL A 352 20.36 7.10 9.35
C VAL A 352 20.31 7.14 7.82
N TYR A 353 20.46 8.32 7.19
CA TYR A 353 20.35 8.52 5.74
C TYR A 353 21.71 8.74 5.07
N ASP A 354 21.87 8.24 3.85
CA ASP A 354 22.85 8.79 2.88
C ASP A 354 22.19 9.94 2.12
N LYS A 355 22.43 11.16 2.57
CA LYS A 355 21.80 12.36 2.01
C LYS A 355 21.96 12.51 0.48
N ARG A 356 23.02 11.94 -0.11
CA ARG A 356 23.29 12.04 -1.54
C ARG A 356 22.38 11.12 -2.38
N ASN A 357 22.00 9.99 -1.82
CA ASN A 357 21.24 8.95 -2.49
C ASN A 357 19.82 8.77 -1.92
N SER A 358 19.42 9.57 -0.94
CA SER A 358 18.07 9.57 -0.39
C SER A 358 17.12 10.39 -1.23
N ALA A 359 15.84 10.02 -1.24
CA ALA A 359 14.77 10.80 -1.83
C ALA A 359 14.45 12.04 -0.99
N PHE A 360 14.15 13.14 -1.64
CA PHE A 360 13.69 14.38 -1.02
C PHE A 360 12.23 14.66 -1.37
N ILE A 361 11.52 15.26 -0.45
CA ILE A 361 10.15 15.73 -0.64
C ILE A 361 10.08 16.78 -1.74
N ASN A 362 9.09 16.66 -2.63
CA ASN A 362 8.86 17.54 -3.78
C ASN A 362 9.92 17.45 -4.91
N TYR A 363 10.63 16.33 -5.02
CA TYR A 363 11.55 16.09 -6.14
C TYR A 363 11.03 15.03 -7.12
N GLY A 364 9.78 14.58 -6.94
CA GLY A 364 9.11 13.62 -7.80
C GLY A 364 9.36 12.17 -7.39
N VAL A 365 9.06 11.24 -8.29
CA VAL A 365 9.13 9.80 -8.04
C VAL A 365 10.55 9.35 -7.69
N GLY A 366 10.68 8.56 -6.64
CA GLY A 366 11.94 7.95 -6.20
C GLY A 366 12.23 6.67 -6.99
N LEU A 367 13.34 6.64 -7.75
CA LEU A 367 13.80 5.44 -8.44
C LEU A 367 14.81 4.70 -7.54
N CYS A 368 14.48 3.47 -7.16
CA CYS A 368 15.34 2.60 -6.39
C CYS A 368 15.96 1.55 -7.32
N LYS A 369 17.26 1.70 -7.63
CA LYS A 369 17.97 0.72 -8.44
C LYS A 369 18.06 -0.64 -7.76
N TYR A 370 18.15 -0.63 -6.45
CA TYR A 370 18.17 -1.80 -5.57
C TYR A 370 17.55 -1.45 -4.21
N THR A 371 16.92 -2.43 -3.64
CA THR A 371 16.46 -2.47 -2.25
C THR A 371 17.24 -3.55 -1.50
N GLY A 372 16.79 -4.02 -0.37
CA GLY A 372 17.47 -5.05 0.40
C GLY A 372 18.44 -4.47 1.44
N ALA A 373 18.96 -5.32 2.31
CA ALA A 373 19.78 -4.93 3.44
C ALA A 373 21.28 -5.25 3.22
N GLY A 374 22.16 -4.47 3.83
CA GLY A 374 23.60 -4.69 3.81
C GLY A 374 24.15 -4.82 2.38
N GLY A 375 24.62 -6.00 1.99
CA GLY A 375 25.14 -6.29 0.66
C GLY A 375 24.09 -6.54 -0.42
N LYS A 376 22.96 -5.82 -0.43
CA LYS A 376 21.84 -5.94 -1.39
C LYS A 376 21.12 -7.30 -1.33
N SER A 377 21.14 -7.96 -0.18
CA SER A 377 20.46 -9.25 -0.01
C SER A 377 18.94 -9.09 -0.21
N GLY A 378 18.37 -9.93 -1.08
CA GLY A 378 16.94 -9.91 -1.39
C GLY A 378 16.52 -8.83 -2.41
N ALA A 379 17.45 -8.04 -2.94
CA ALA A 379 17.16 -7.06 -3.99
C ALA A 379 17.19 -7.68 -5.39
N SER A 380 16.41 -7.10 -6.33
CA SER A 380 16.48 -7.45 -7.76
C SER A 380 17.66 -6.80 -8.47
N ASP A 381 18.20 -5.68 -7.96
CA ASP A 381 19.32 -4.89 -8.50
C ASP A 381 19.19 -4.61 -10.01
N ALA A 382 18.32 -3.69 -10.36
CA ALA A 382 18.01 -3.35 -11.75
C ALA A 382 19.28 -3.05 -12.58
N SER A 383 19.32 -3.58 -13.81
CA SER A 383 20.46 -3.37 -14.71
C SER A 383 20.57 -1.91 -15.16
N ALA A 384 21.75 -1.51 -15.63
CA ALA A 384 21.97 -0.16 -16.15
C ALA A 384 21.04 0.18 -17.32
N GLU A 385 20.74 -0.81 -18.15
CA GLU A 385 19.85 -0.70 -19.31
C GLU A 385 18.42 -0.42 -18.87
N VAL A 386 17.92 -1.13 -17.86
CA VAL A 386 16.58 -0.94 -17.27
C VAL A 386 16.44 0.43 -16.64
N VAL A 387 17.41 0.85 -15.82
CA VAL A 387 17.47 2.21 -15.25
C VAL A 387 17.51 3.26 -16.34
N GLY A 388 18.35 3.04 -17.37
CA GLY A 388 18.48 3.95 -18.51
C GLY A 388 17.21 4.08 -19.34
N LYS A 389 16.48 2.97 -19.54
CA LYS A 389 15.17 2.95 -20.21
C LYS A 389 14.16 3.84 -19.48
N LEU A 390 13.95 3.59 -18.18
CA LEU A 390 13.00 4.35 -17.39
C LEU A 390 13.39 5.84 -17.30
N ARG A 391 14.66 6.13 -16.99
CA ARG A 391 15.19 7.50 -16.96
C ARG A 391 14.91 8.28 -18.25
N ARG A 392 15.13 7.66 -19.42
CA ARG A 392 14.86 8.30 -20.72
C ARG A 392 13.37 8.58 -20.88
N LEU A 393 12.51 7.60 -20.61
CA LEU A 393 11.06 7.74 -20.68
C LEU A 393 10.56 8.90 -19.80
N LEU A 394 10.97 8.96 -18.53
CA LEU A 394 10.55 10.00 -17.61
C LEU A 394 10.99 11.39 -18.03
N ASN A 395 12.21 11.52 -18.60
CA ASN A 395 12.69 12.80 -19.13
C ASN A 395 11.89 13.26 -20.37
N GLU A 396 11.58 12.35 -21.29
CA GLU A 396 10.76 12.61 -22.49
C GLU A 396 9.35 13.06 -22.09
N GLU A 397 8.75 12.41 -21.10
CA GLU A 397 7.39 12.71 -20.58
C GLU A 397 7.38 13.85 -19.55
N LYS A 398 8.54 14.45 -19.25
CA LYS A 398 8.68 15.55 -18.28
C LYS A 398 8.16 15.18 -16.88
N VAL A 399 8.31 13.93 -16.51
CA VAL A 399 8.04 13.45 -15.15
C VAL A 399 9.24 13.79 -14.27
N PHE A 400 9.01 14.36 -13.09
CA PHE A 400 10.07 14.65 -12.14
C PHE A 400 10.42 13.36 -11.39
N TRP A 401 11.71 13.07 -11.31
CA TRP A 401 12.23 11.86 -10.67
C TRP A 401 13.57 12.14 -9.98
N GLN A 402 13.92 11.28 -9.05
CA GLN A 402 15.15 11.30 -8.29
C GLN A 402 15.62 9.88 -8.00
N MET A 403 16.89 9.71 -7.61
CA MET A 403 17.34 8.43 -7.07
C MET A 403 16.99 8.32 -5.60
N ALA A 404 16.69 7.11 -5.15
CA ALA A 404 16.32 6.81 -3.79
C ALA A 404 17.00 5.54 -3.27
N GLU A 405 17.46 5.59 -2.03
CA GLU A 405 17.90 4.43 -1.25
C GLU A 405 17.24 4.47 0.12
N LEU A 406 16.89 3.31 0.65
CA LEU A 406 16.26 3.18 1.97
C LEU A 406 17.32 3.26 3.07
N GLY A 407 17.78 4.49 3.36
CA GLY A 407 18.76 4.76 4.40
C GLY A 407 20.21 4.42 4.04
N LYS A 408 21.10 4.45 5.04
CA LYS A 408 22.50 4.01 4.88
C LYS A 408 22.59 2.51 4.74
N THR A 409 23.61 2.01 4.04
CA THR A 409 23.85 0.60 3.74
C THR A 409 23.71 -0.33 4.95
N ASP A 410 24.24 0.06 6.12
CA ASP A 410 24.18 -0.76 7.32
C ASP A 410 22.97 -0.47 8.23
N ALA A 411 22.14 0.53 7.87
CA ALA A 411 21.02 0.97 8.69
C ALA A 411 19.66 0.73 8.03
N GLY A 412 19.62 0.69 6.71
CA GLY A 412 18.39 0.56 5.92
C GLY A 412 18.35 -0.73 5.10
N GLY A 413 17.24 -0.91 4.43
CA GLY A 413 16.98 -2.02 3.51
C GLY A 413 15.65 -2.71 3.80
N GLY A 414 14.99 -3.12 2.73
CA GLY A 414 13.73 -3.86 2.75
C GLY A 414 13.60 -4.69 1.48
N GLY A 415 12.65 -5.61 1.45
CA GLY A 415 12.23 -6.29 0.23
C GLY A 415 11.09 -5.50 -0.42
N THR A 416 10.83 -5.77 -1.68
CA THR A 416 9.69 -5.25 -2.45
C THR A 416 9.17 -6.35 -3.35
N VAL A 417 8.05 -6.13 -4.00
CA VAL A 417 7.50 -7.09 -4.98
C VAL A 417 8.40 -7.26 -6.21
N ALA A 418 9.37 -6.36 -6.44
CA ALA A 418 10.31 -6.39 -7.57
C ALA A 418 11.04 -7.73 -7.72
N LYS A 419 11.53 -8.31 -6.62
CA LYS A 419 12.26 -9.59 -6.66
C LYS A 419 11.41 -10.73 -7.23
N PHE A 420 10.10 -10.73 -6.99
CA PHE A 420 9.18 -11.76 -7.49
C PHE A 420 8.92 -11.59 -8.98
N MET A 421 8.90 -10.35 -9.47
CA MET A 421 8.79 -10.06 -10.91
C MET A 421 10.09 -10.42 -11.64
N ALA A 422 11.25 -10.07 -11.08
CA ALA A 422 12.55 -10.45 -11.61
C ALA A 422 12.75 -11.99 -11.68
N GLN A 423 12.23 -12.74 -10.70
CA GLN A 423 12.24 -14.21 -10.72
C GLN A 423 11.44 -14.81 -11.87
N ARG A 424 10.46 -14.08 -12.43
CA ARG A 424 9.70 -14.43 -13.63
C ARG A 424 10.42 -14.05 -14.92
N ASN A 425 11.69 -13.67 -14.85
CA ASN A 425 12.51 -13.23 -15.98
C ASN A 425 11.98 -11.94 -16.63
N THR A 426 11.40 -11.04 -15.85
CA THR A 426 10.90 -9.73 -16.29
C THR A 426 11.88 -8.63 -15.88
N ASP A 427 12.23 -7.74 -16.82
CA ASP A 427 13.03 -6.55 -16.53
C ASP A 427 12.30 -5.66 -15.54
N THR A 428 12.87 -5.48 -14.33
CA THR A 428 12.17 -4.85 -13.21
C THR A 428 13.01 -3.77 -12.54
N ILE A 429 12.36 -2.69 -12.12
CA ILE A 429 12.93 -1.62 -11.30
C ILE A 429 11.88 -1.13 -10.29
N ASP A 430 12.34 -0.74 -9.09
CA ASP A 430 11.49 -0.10 -8.10
C ASP A 430 11.38 1.40 -8.34
N ALA A 431 10.13 1.93 -8.28
CA ALA A 431 9.88 3.36 -8.39
C ALA A 431 8.60 3.75 -7.65
N GLY A 432 8.71 4.58 -6.60
CA GLY A 432 7.57 4.94 -5.78
C GLY A 432 7.63 6.31 -5.14
N VAL A 433 6.64 6.57 -4.30
CA VAL A 433 6.48 7.86 -3.62
C VAL A 433 7.40 7.96 -2.41
N PRO A 434 8.16 9.07 -2.25
CA PRO A 434 8.87 9.34 -1.00
C PRO A 434 7.88 9.57 0.16
N VAL A 435 8.01 8.78 1.24
CA VAL A 435 7.12 8.83 2.41
C VAL A 435 7.91 9.17 3.68
N LEU A 436 7.31 9.96 4.55
CA LEU A 436 7.78 10.22 5.91
C LEU A 436 6.97 9.38 6.90
N SER A 437 7.63 8.88 7.94
CA SER A 437 7.01 8.06 8.98
C SER A 437 6.39 6.75 8.43
N MET A 438 7.05 6.09 7.47
CA MET A 438 6.68 4.78 6.92
C MET A 438 6.29 3.80 8.05
N HIS A 439 5.22 3.01 7.85
CA HIS A 439 4.63 2.08 8.82
C HIS A 439 4.04 2.70 10.10
N ALA A 440 3.99 4.04 10.20
CA ALA A 440 3.31 4.69 11.31
C ALA A 440 1.77 4.64 11.12
N PRO A 441 0.99 4.72 12.20
CA PRO A 441 -0.46 4.88 12.09
C PRO A 441 -0.91 6.11 11.29
N TYR A 442 0.00 7.06 11.07
CA TYR A 442 -0.26 8.30 10.33
C TYR A 442 0.99 8.71 9.57
N GLU A 443 1.09 8.29 8.32
CA GLU A 443 2.20 8.55 7.41
C GLU A 443 1.99 9.85 6.63
N THR A 444 3.02 10.35 5.97
CA THR A 444 2.96 11.64 5.26
C THR A 444 3.65 11.58 3.91
N VAL A 445 2.97 12.04 2.87
CA VAL A 445 3.48 12.16 1.50
C VAL A 445 3.26 13.56 0.94
N ALA A 446 4.09 14.00 0.00
CA ALA A 446 3.89 15.27 -0.68
C ALA A 446 2.98 15.11 -1.91
N LYS A 447 2.07 16.04 -2.10
CA LYS A 447 1.11 16.04 -3.23
C LYS A 447 1.81 16.01 -4.59
N LEU A 448 2.91 16.73 -4.73
CA LEU A 448 3.69 16.77 -5.96
C LEU A 448 4.28 15.40 -6.29
N ASP A 449 4.83 14.71 -5.30
CA ASP A 449 5.47 13.40 -5.51
C ASP A 449 4.42 12.33 -5.85
N CYS A 450 3.24 12.37 -5.22
CA CYS A 450 2.10 11.53 -5.57
C CYS A 450 1.68 11.75 -7.04
N TYR A 451 1.51 12.99 -7.46
CA TYR A 451 1.11 13.34 -8.82
C TYR A 451 2.17 12.94 -9.85
N MET A 452 3.46 13.12 -9.55
CA MET A 452 4.54 12.69 -10.44
C MET A 452 4.62 11.16 -10.55
N THR A 453 4.31 10.42 -9.49
CA THR A 453 4.24 8.95 -9.54
C THR A 453 3.08 8.48 -10.42
N TYR A 454 1.91 9.09 -10.32
CA TYR A 454 0.81 8.85 -11.28
C TYR A 454 1.25 9.09 -12.73
N ARG A 455 1.92 10.22 -13.00
CA ARG A 455 2.42 10.51 -14.35
C ARG A 455 3.49 9.52 -14.81
N CYS A 456 4.32 9.01 -13.90
CA CYS A 456 5.27 7.93 -14.17
C CYS A 456 4.53 6.66 -14.62
N MET A 457 3.53 6.21 -13.88
CA MET A 457 2.79 4.99 -14.21
C MET A 457 2.05 5.12 -15.54
N LYS A 458 1.39 6.26 -15.78
CA LYS A 458 0.77 6.55 -17.07
C LYS A 458 1.78 6.45 -18.23
N ALA A 459 2.95 7.08 -18.09
CA ALA A 459 4.01 7.03 -19.11
C ALA A 459 4.50 5.60 -19.35
N VAL A 460 4.66 4.81 -18.28
CA VAL A 460 5.06 3.39 -18.39
C VAL A 460 4.02 2.59 -19.15
N PHE A 461 2.75 2.70 -18.82
CA PHE A 461 1.68 1.97 -19.51
C PHE A 461 1.56 2.33 -20.99
N GLU A 462 1.73 3.60 -21.34
CA GLU A 462 1.54 4.06 -22.70
C GLU A 462 2.77 3.83 -23.60
N LYS A 463 4.01 3.88 -23.05
CA LYS A 463 5.21 4.11 -23.88
C LYS A 463 6.45 3.28 -23.50
N ALA A 464 6.46 2.49 -22.44
CA ALA A 464 7.65 1.74 -22.02
C ALA A 464 8.04 0.54 -22.93
#